data_e91f0c5cc92ccb437eff7a157dec7078
#
_entry.id   e91f0c5cc92ccb437eff7a157dec7078
#
_cell.length_a   1.000
_cell.length_b   1.000
_cell.length_c   1.000
_cell.angle_alpha   90.00
_cell.angle_beta   90.00
_cell.angle_gamma   90.00
#
_symmetry.space_group_name_H-M   'P 1'
#
loop_
_entity.id
_entity.type
_entity.pdbx_description
1 polymer ?
#
loop_
_entity_poly.entity_id
_entity_poly.type
_entity_poly.pdbx_seq_one_letter_code
_entity_poly.pdbx_strand_id
1 'polypeptide(L)'
;MQKTISIILVTILAITAGHVANARERGKVTNLPIPRYVSMKAEEGNVRRGPSLSHRIDWVFKRRNMPLQVTGEHGHWRRVQDRDGQGGWVHYSLLSGARHVIVERDLTPLRTKPGADAEVNAYAEAGVVARLGSCELDWCRVTADGKKGWVQKAALWGVLPEELRD
;
A
#
# COMPACT_ATOMS: atom_id res chain seq x y z
N MET A 1 -18.60 -64.69 -38.43
CA MET A 1 -17.77 -63.44 -38.50
C MET A 1 -18.38 -62.46 -37.51
N GLN A 2 -17.85 -62.39 -36.29
CA GLN A 2 -18.27 -61.46 -35.23
C GLN A 2 -17.27 -60.30 -35.16
N LYS A 3 -17.77 -59.09 -35.40
CA LYS A 3 -16.95 -57.85 -35.25
C LYS A 3 -17.15 -57.35 -33.83
N THR A 4 -16.10 -57.45 -33.03
CA THR A 4 -16.03 -56.82 -31.69
C THR A 4 -15.69 -55.35 -31.85
N ILE A 5 -16.62 -54.48 -31.38
CA ILE A 5 -16.44 -53.03 -31.34
C ILE A 5 -15.85 -52.74 -29.95
N SER A 6 -14.56 -52.29 -29.89
CA SER A 6 -13.90 -51.81 -28.70
C SER A 6 -14.30 -50.34 -28.47
N ILE A 7 -15.02 -50.08 -27.41
CA ILE A 7 -15.35 -48.72 -26.94
C ILE A 7 -14.20 -48.26 -26.05
N ILE A 8 -13.41 -47.29 -26.51
CA ILE A 8 -12.37 -46.63 -25.73
C ILE A 8 -13.04 -45.51 -24.92
N LEU A 9 -13.15 -45.72 -23.61
CA LEU A 9 -13.64 -44.72 -22.67
C LEU A 9 -12.50 -43.72 -22.34
N VAL A 10 -12.55 -42.54 -22.95
CA VAL A 10 -11.62 -41.45 -22.64
C VAL A 10 -12.12 -40.70 -21.42
N THR A 11 -11.50 -40.94 -20.29
CA THR A 11 -11.75 -40.20 -19.03
C THR A 11 -11.01 -38.85 -19.08
N ILE A 12 -11.75 -37.76 -19.30
CA ILE A 12 -11.23 -36.40 -19.22
C ILE A 12 -11.11 -36.02 -17.74
N LEU A 13 -9.88 -35.99 -17.22
CA LEU A 13 -9.57 -35.51 -15.90
C LEU A 13 -9.57 -33.96 -15.91
N ALA A 14 -10.67 -33.37 -15.48
CA ALA A 14 -10.78 -31.92 -15.34
C ALA A 14 -9.89 -31.46 -14.16
N ILE A 15 -8.74 -30.91 -14.47
CA ILE A 15 -7.87 -30.24 -13.47
C ILE A 15 -8.50 -28.88 -13.14
N THR A 16 -9.25 -28.82 -12.04
CA THR A 16 -9.71 -27.55 -11.46
C THR A 16 -8.50 -26.87 -10.84
N ALA A 17 -7.93 -25.88 -11.54
CA ALA A 17 -6.93 -24.97 -10.98
C ALA A 17 -7.61 -24.14 -9.87
N GLY A 18 -7.52 -24.64 -8.63
CA GLY A 18 -7.96 -23.90 -7.46
C GLY A 18 -7.14 -22.60 -7.35
N HIS A 19 -7.79 -21.47 -7.52
CA HIS A 19 -7.20 -20.17 -7.20
C HIS A 19 -7.01 -20.15 -5.69
N VAL A 20 -5.77 -20.30 -5.22
CA VAL A 20 -5.41 -20.09 -3.82
C VAL A 20 -5.52 -18.59 -3.58
N ALA A 21 -6.64 -18.15 -3.03
CA ALA A 21 -6.78 -16.79 -2.53
C ALA A 21 -5.74 -16.63 -1.41
N ASN A 22 -4.67 -15.91 -1.68
CA ASN A 22 -3.62 -15.64 -0.71
C ASN A 22 -4.21 -14.67 0.35
N ALA A 23 -4.78 -15.24 1.42
CA ALA A 23 -5.33 -14.47 2.52
C ALA A 23 -4.18 -13.67 3.15
N ARG A 24 -4.28 -12.33 3.11
CA ARG A 24 -3.28 -11.45 3.73
C ARG A 24 -3.16 -11.76 5.22
N GLU A 25 -1.93 -11.80 5.71
CA GLU A 25 -1.65 -11.90 7.14
C GLU A 25 -2.33 -10.74 7.88
N ARG A 26 -2.85 -11.02 9.08
CA ARG A 26 -3.49 -10.02 9.93
C ARG A 26 -2.62 -9.71 11.15
N GLY A 27 -2.58 -8.43 11.49
CA GLY A 27 -1.88 -7.95 12.68
C GLY A 27 -2.43 -8.56 13.95
N LYS A 28 -1.55 -9.04 14.82
CA LYS A 28 -1.91 -9.75 16.07
C LYS A 28 -2.61 -8.87 17.11
N VAL A 29 -2.50 -7.55 16.97
CA VAL A 29 -3.08 -6.58 17.93
C VAL A 29 -4.35 -5.94 17.38
N THR A 30 -4.32 -5.47 16.14
CA THR A 30 -5.44 -4.72 15.55
C THR A 30 -6.35 -5.58 14.68
N ASN A 31 -5.93 -6.78 14.33
CA ASN A 31 -6.59 -7.64 13.34
C ASN A 31 -6.75 -6.98 11.95
N LEU A 32 -6.02 -5.92 11.67
CA LEU A 32 -5.98 -5.29 10.36
C LEU A 32 -5.00 -6.01 9.43
N PRO A 33 -5.20 -5.96 8.10
CA PRO A 33 -4.27 -6.58 7.15
C PRO A 33 -2.83 -6.07 7.30
N ILE A 34 -1.86 -6.94 7.09
CA ILE A 34 -0.44 -6.65 6.99
C ILE A 34 0.06 -7.23 5.65
N PRO A 35 0.82 -6.46 4.85
CA PRO A 35 1.19 -5.08 5.05
C PRO A 35 0.02 -4.10 4.84
N ARG A 36 0.08 -2.96 5.50
CA ARG A 36 -0.84 -1.84 5.27
C ARG A 36 -0.11 -0.51 5.41
N TYR A 37 -0.70 0.56 4.90
CA TYR A 37 -0.12 1.89 5.00
C TYR A 37 -0.80 2.74 6.07
N VAL A 38 0.00 3.55 6.74
CA VAL A 38 -0.37 4.58 7.72
C VAL A 38 0.43 5.84 7.43
N SER A 39 0.20 6.93 8.14
CA SER A 39 1.02 8.14 8.03
C SER A 39 1.55 8.58 9.39
N MET A 40 2.71 9.23 9.40
CA MET A 40 3.19 9.92 10.59
C MET A 40 2.19 11.00 11.01
N LYS A 41 1.74 10.95 12.26
CA LYS A 41 0.89 11.99 12.87
C LYS A 41 1.74 13.13 13.42
N ALA A 42 2.86 12.78 14.05
CA ALA A 42 3.82 13.71 14.62
C ALA A 42 4.80 14.23 13.55
N GLU A 43 5.42 15.35 13.83
CA GLU A 43 6.50 15.91 12.99
C GLU A 43 7.78 15.10 13.11
N GLU A 44 8.03 14.55 14.31
CA GLU A 44 9.15 13.65 14.59
C GLU A 44 8.68 12.38 15.24
N GLY A 45 9.34 11.27 14.95
CA GLY A 45 9.06 9.96 15.53
C GLY A 45 10.30 9.10 15.71
N ASN A 46 10.56 8.69 16.95
CA ASN A 46 11.63 7.76 17.25
C ASN A 46 11.30 6.36 16.73
N VAL A 47 12.24 5.81 15.97
CA VAL A 47 12.21 4.44 15.46
C VAL A 47 13.20 3.62 16.25
N ARG A 48 12.71 2.58 16.91
CA ARG A 48 13.49 1.76 17.82
C ARG A 48 13.78 0.39 17.22
N ARG A 49 14.85 -0.22 17.71
CA ARG A 49 15.25 -1.58 17.33
C ARG A 49 14.25 -2.66 17.74
N GLY A 50 13.48 -2.42 18.78
CA GLY A 50 12.48 -3.35 19.30
C GLY A 50 11.26 -2.63 19.91
N PRO A 51 10.21 -3.39 20.25
CA PRO A 51 8.91 -2.87 20.66
C PRO A 51 8.84 -2.50 22.15
N SER A 52 9.76 -1.67 22.62
CA SER A 52 9.70 -1.07 23.96
C SER A 52 10.51 0.21 24.06
N LEU A 53 10.28 1.01 25.11
CA LEU A 53 11.05 2.24 25.37
C LEU A 53 12.51 1.96 25.75
N SER A 54 12.83 0.76 26.24
CA SER A 54 14.18 0.36 26.60
C SER A 54 15.07 0.05 25.40
N HIS A 55 14.47 -0.18 24.22
CA HIS A 55 15.25 -0.42 23.01
C HIS A 55 15.85 0.87 22.47
N ARG A 56 17.06 0.74 21.95
CA ARG A 56 17.81 1.85 21.33
C ARG A 56 17.00 2.46 20.18
N ILE A 57 17.09 3.79 20.06
CA ILE A 57 16.64 4.53 18.89
C ILE A 57 17.69 4.37 17.80
N ASP A 58 17.30 3.76 16.68
CA ASP A 58 18.19 3.57 15.53
C ASP A 58 17.97 4.66 14.46
N TRP A 59 16.78 5.29 14.46
CA TRP A 59 16.36 6.25 13.45
C TRP A 59 15.36 7.28 14.01
N VAL A 60 15.24 8.43 13.36
CA VAL A 60 14.21 9.44 13.67
C VAL A 60 13.56 9.88 12.37
N PHE A 61 12.28 9.61 12.19
CA PHE A 61 11.51 10.19 11.11
C PHE A 61 11.16 11.65 11.45
N LYS A 62 11.35 12.57 10.50
CA LYS A 62 11.19 14.02 10.68
C LYS A 62 10.21 14.67 9.69
N ARG A 63 9.17 13.95 9.30
CA ARG A 63 8.20 14.48 8.34
C ARG A 63 6.79 14.08 8.72
N ARG A 64 5.97 15.06 9.10
CA ARG A 64 4.53 14.85 9.26
C ARG A 64 3.88 14.37 7.96
N ASN A 65 2.86 13.56 8.07
CA ASN A 65 2.14 12.95 6.94
C ASN A 65 2.97 11.98 6.08
N MET A 66 4.23 11.75 6.42
CA MET A 66 5.05 10.76 5.72
C MET A 66 4.34 9.40 5.75
N PRO A 67 4.07 8.78 4.61
CA PRO A 67 3.51 7.43 4.58
C PRO A 67 4.53 6.42 5.08
N LEU A 68 4.03 5.39 5.75
CA LEU A 68 4.81 4.28 6.29
C LEU A 68 4.05 2.98 6.07
N GLN A 69 4.76 1.92 5.73
CA GLN A 69 4.18 0.58 5.63
C GLN A 69 4.32 -0.15 6.97
N VAL A 70 3.21 -0.56 7.55
CA VAL A 70 3.20 -1.44 8.75
C VAL A 70 3.41 -2.87 8.31
N THR A 71 4.47 -3.49 8.84
CA THR A 71 4.88 -4.87 8.55
C THR A 71 4.76 -5.80 9.75
N GLY A 72 4.45 -5.28 10.94
CA GLY A 72 4.27 -6.08 12.16
C GLY A 72 3.65 -5.27 13.30
N GLU A 73 3.18 -6.00 14.32
CA GLU A 73 2.53 -5.43 15.50
C GLU A 73 2.98 -6.15 16.77
N HIS A 74 3.18 -5.37 17.83
CA HIS A 74 3.42 -5.88 19.17
C HIS A 74 2.93 -4.86 20.22
N GLY A 75 1.88 -5.16 20.97
CA GLY A 75 1.27 -4.25 21.94
C GLY A 75 1.02 -2.87 21.33
N HIS A 76 1.59 -1.84 21.92
CA HIS A 76 1.47 -0.45 21.45
C HIS A 76 2.44 -0.09 20.30
N TRP A 77 3.20 -1.05 19.78
CA TRP A 77 4.22 -0.81 18.78
C TRP A 77 3.84 -1.35 17.42
N ARG A 78 4.24 -0.62 16.39
CA ARG A 78 4.11 -1.03 14.99
C ARG A 78 5.49 -1.09 14.37
N ARG A 79 5.83 -2.24 13.75
CA ARG A 79 7.01 -2.32 12.91
C ARG A 79 6.66 -1.66 11.59
N VAL A 80 7.42 -0.64 11.23
CA VAL A 80 7.18 0.15 10.03
C VAL A 80 8.43 0.23 9.18
N GLN A 81 8.22 0.50 7.89
CA GLN A 81 9.29 0.86 6.96
C GLN A 81 8.80 1.99 6.05
N ASP A 82 9.75 2.83 5.62
CA ASP A 82 9.53 3.85 4.61
C ASP A 82 9.71 3.32 3.19
N ARG A 83 9.67 4.23 2.22
CA ARG A 83 9.85 3.93 0.80
C ARG A 83 11.19 3.25 0.49
N ASP A 84 12.24 3.61 1.20
CA ASP A 84 13.60 3.13 0.98
C ASP A 84 13.91 1.89 1.83
N GLY A 85 12.89 1.33 2.53
CA GLY A 85 13.02 0.16 3.40
C GLY A 85 13.63 0.46 4.78
N GLN A 86 13.88 1.74 5.10
CA GLN A 86 14.38 2.12 6.42
C GLN A 86 13.24 2.10 7.44
N GLY A 87 13.50 1.59 8.62
CA GLY A 87 12.44 1.53 9.62
C GLY A 87 12.81 0.76 10.89
N GLY A 88 11.78 0.35 11.60
CA GLY A 88 11.83 -0.33 12.88
C GLY A 88 10.53 -0.18 13.65
N TRP A 89 10.61 -0.10 14.98
CA TRP A 89 9.43 -0.05 15.84
C TRP A 89 9.07 1.38 16.25
N VAL A 90 7.86 1.79 15.93
CA VAL A 90 7.30 3.10 16.25
C VAL A 90 6.07 2.92 17.15
N HIS A 91 5.92 3.78 18.15
CA HIS A 91 4.74 3.76 19.01
C HIS A 91 3.49 4.21 18.22
N TYR A 92 2.37 3.51 18.37
CA TYR A 92 1.17 3.73 17.56
C TYR A 92 0.60 5.16 17.67
N SER A 93 0.81 5.84 18.82
CA SER A 93 0.34 7.22 19.02
C SER A 93 0.96 8.24 18.08
N LEU A 94 2.11 7.91 17.49
CA LEU A 94 2.81 8.74 16.50
C LEU A 94 2.28 8.50 15.07
N LEU A 95 1.37 7.56 14.90
CA LEU A 95 0.83 7.14 13.61
C LEU A 95 -0.65 7.55 13.48
N SER A 96 -1.09 7.70 12.25
CA SER A 96 -2.46 8.04 11.88
C SER A 96 -2.96 7.15 10.76
N GLY A 97 -4.26 6.81 10.80
CA GLY A 97 -4.95 6.16 9.69
C GLY A 97 -5.26 7.10 8.52
N ALA A 98 -5.05 8.41 8.66
CA ALA A 98 -5.12 9.34 7.53
C ALA A 98 -4.04 8.97 6.50
N ARG A 99 -4.48 8.74 5.27
CA ARG A 99 -3.63 8.17 4.25
C ARG A 99 -2.94 9.24 3.41
N HIS A 100 -1.65 9.07 3.26
CA HIS A 100 -0.83 9.85 2.33
C HIS A 100 0.00 8.91 1.46
N VAL A 101 0.48 9.44 0.36
CA VAL A 101 1.33 8.75 -0.63
C VAL A 101 2.51 9.63 -0.99
N ILE A 102 3.57 9.03 -1.52
CA ILE A 102 4.70 9.74 -2.11
C ILE A 102 4.60 9.59 -3.63
N VAL A 103 4.77 10.69 -4.34
CA VAL A 103 4.92 10.69 -5.79
C VAL A 103 6.31 10.13 -6.13
N GLU A 104 6.36 9.11 -6.99
CA GLU A 104 7.59 8.37 -7.30
C GLU A 104 8.39 8.97 -8.47
N ARG A 105 7.72 9.71 -9.36
CA ARG A 105 8.31 10.20 -10.61
C ARG A 105 8.12 11.70 -10.75
N ASP A 106 9.13 12.36 -11.28
CA ASP A 106 9.01 13.77 -11.66
C ASP A 106 7.96 14.00 -12.73
N LEU A 107 7.39 15.20 -12.72
CA LEU A 107 6.36 15.62 -13.66
C LEU A 107 5.18 14.64 -13.74
N THR A 108 4.85 13.99 -12.61
CA THR A 108 3.67 13.13 -12.53
C THR A 108 2.40 13.96 -12.73
N PRO A 109 1.60 13.67 -13.78
CA PRO A 109 0.40 14.48 -14.09
C PRO A 109 -0.73 14.20 -13.09
N LEU A 110 -1.30 15.27 -12.55
CA LEU A 110 -2.55 15.28 -11.79
C LEU A 110 -3.70 15.58 -12.76
N ARG A 111 -4.51 14.58 -13.07
CA ARG A 111 -5.54 14.67 -14.11
C ARG A 111 -6.92 14.99 -13.55
N THR A 112 -7.78 15.56 -14.38
CA THR A 112 -9.16 15.92 -14.01
C THR A 112 -10.03 14.71 -13.68
N LYS A 113 -9.79 13.57 -14.35
CA LYS A 113 -10.47 12.28 -14.17
C LYS A 113 -9.51 11.10 -14.39
N PRO A 114 -9.88 9.88 -13.98
CA PRO A 114 -9.09 8.68 -14.32
C PRO A 114 -8.99 8.51 -15.85
N GLY A 115 -7.80 8.24 -16.35
CA GLY A 115 -7.54 7.99 -17.77
C GLY A 115 -6.31 8.72 -18.28
N ALA A 116 -5.56 8.04 -19.16
CA ALA A 116 -4.32 8.57 -19.73
C ALA A 116 -4.52 9.81 -20.62
N ASP A 117 -5.69 9.92 -21.25
CA ASP A 117 -6.04 11.03 -22.15
C ASP A 117 -6.78 12.18 -21.44
N ALA A 118 -7.01 12.07 -20.11
CA ALA A 118 -7.67 13.10 -19.36
C ALA A 118 -6.80 14.36 -19.26
N GLU A 119 -7.43 15.52 -19.24
CA GLU A 119 -6.76 16.81 -19.08
C GLU A 119 -5.92 16.85 -17.80
N VAL A 120 -4.78 17.51 -17.87
CA VAL A 120 -3.84 17.67 -16.75
C VAL A 120 -4.07 19.00 -16.06
N ASN A 121 -4.38 18.95 -14.76
CA ASN A 121 -4.55 20.13 -13.92
C ASN A 121 -3.24 20.72 -13.43
N ALA A 122 -2.29 19.85 -13.10
CA ALA A 122 -1.00 20.19 -12.51
C ALA A 122 -0.03 19.03 -12.68
N TYR A 123 1.22 19.29 -12.39
CA TYR A 123 2.26 18.26 -12.28
C TYR A 123 2.81 18.22 -10.85
N ALA A 124 3.17 17.05 -10.38
CA ALA A 124 3.85 16.85 -9.10
C ALA A 124 5.27 16.32 -9.33
N GLU A 125 6.19 16.80 -8.51
CA GLU A 125 7.58 16.34 -8.49
C GLU A 125 7.72 15.05 -7.67
N ALA A 126 8.77 14.29 -7.95
CA ALA A 126 9.14 13.13 -7.14
C ALA A 126 9.38 13.55 -5.68
N GLY A 127 8.98 12.68 -4.73
CA GLY A 127 9.11 12.93 -3.29
C GLY A 127 8.01 13.82 -2.69
N VAL A 128 7.11 14.39 -3.48
CA VAL A 128 5.94 15.11 -2.97
C VAL A 128 5.05 14.16 -2.18
N VAL A 129 4.72 14.54 -0.94
CA VAL A 129 3.75 13.84 -0.11
C VAL A 129 2.37 14.43 -0.38
N ALA A 130 1.48 13.60 -0.89
CA ALA A 130 0.11 13.96 -1.20
C ALA A 130 -0.89 13.21 -0.32
N ARG A 131 -1.98 13.87 0.05
CA ARG A 131 -3.10 13.21 0.74
C ARG A 131 -3.81 12.28 -0.25
N LEU A 132 -4.02 11.04 0.16
CA LEU A 132 -4.73 10.03 -0.62
C LEU A 132 -6.24 10.20 -0.43
N GLY A 133 -6.97 10.31 -1.52
CA GLY A 133 -8.43 10.29 -1.59
C GLY A 133 -8.97 8.96 -2.07
N SER A 134 -9.97 8.99 -2.94
CA SER A 134 -10.57 7.80 -3.56
C SER A 134 -9.59 7.11 -4.51
N CYS A 135 -9.69 5.77 -4.58
CA CYS A 135 -8.90 4.95 -5.50
C CYS A 135 -9.80 3.97 -6.25
N GLU A 136 -9.63 3.93 -7.56
CA GLU A 136 -10.15 2.92 -8.49
C GLU A 136 -9.07 1.85 -8.75
N LEU A 137 -9.25 0.99 -9.76
CA LEU A 137 -8.31 -0.09 -10.06
C LEU A 137 -6.87 0.43 -10.27
N ASP A 138 -6.69 1.38 -11.19
CA ASP A 138 -5.36 1.85 -11.59
C ASP A 138 -5.06 3.29 -11.17
N TRP A 139 -6.04 4.00 -10.64
CA TRP A 139 -5.96 5.43 -10.38
C TRP A 139 -6.34 5.78 -8.96
N CYS A 140 -5.64 6.75 -8.37
CA CYS A 140 -6.03 7.36 -7.10
C CYS A 140 -6.13 8.88 -7.24
N ARG A 141 -7.12 9.45 -6.57
CA ARG A 141 -7.23 10.89 -6.41
C ARG A 141 -6.30 11.33 -5.29
N VAL A 142 -5.45 12.30 -5.56
CA VAL A 142 -4.52 12.85 -4.57
C VAL A 142 -4.69 14.37 -4.44
N THR A 143 -4.25 14.90 -3.31
CA THR A 143 -4.20 16.34 -3.05
C THR A 143 -2.84 16.70 -2.49
N ALA A 144 -2.12 17.62 -3.14
CA ALA A 144 -0.86 18.19 -2.70
C ALA A 144 -0.88 19.70 -2.91
N ASP A 145 -0.49 20.47 -1.91
CA ASP A 145 -0.41 21.93 -1.95
C ASP A 145 -1.64 22.61 -2.57
N GLY A 146 -2.82 22.14 -2.18
CA GLY A 146 -4.12 22.65 -2.67
C GLY A 146 -4.51 22.19 -4.08
N LYS A 147 -3.62 21.54 -4.81
CA LYS A 147 -3.93 20.96 -6.13
C LYS A 147 -4.48 19.56 -5.97
N LYS A 148 -5.52 19.23 -6.73
CA LYS A 148 -6.18 17.91 -6.74
C LYS A 148 -6.08 17.30 -8.13
N GLY A 149 -5.91 15.99 -8.20
CA GLY A 149 -6.00 15.28 -9.46
C GLY A 149 -5.90 13.78 -9.30
N TRP A 150 -6.16 13.07 -10.39
CA TRP A 150 -6.03 11.64 -10.50
C TRP A 150 -4.63 11.29 -10.98
N VAL A 151 -4.01 10.33 -10.30
CA VAL A 151 -2.65 9.83 -10.57
C VAL A 151 -2.70 8.31 -10.69
N GLN A 152 -1.93 7.75 -11.61
CA GLN A 152 -1.77 6.29 -11.69
C GLN A 152 -1.13 5.74 -10.41
N LYS A 153 -1.66 4.65 -9.87
CA LYS A 153 -1.10 4.00 -8.69
C LYS A 153 0.38 3.61 -8.86
N ALA A 154 0.76 3.22 -10.07
CA ALA A 154 2.15 2.87 -10.41
C ALA A 154 3.16 4.03 -10.25
N ALA A 155 2.68 5.27 -10.10
CA ALA A 155 3.49 6.45 -9.82
C ALA A 155 3.43 6.88 -8.35
N LEU A 156 2.82 6.07 -7.47
CA LEU A 156 2.60 6.38 -6.06
C LEU A 156 3.14 5.28 -5.16
N TRP A 157 3.90 5.66 -4.14
CA TRP A 157 4.21 4.80 -3.01
C TRP A 157 3.29 5.13 -1.84
N GLY A 158 2.77 4.13 -1.15
CA GLY A 158 1.86 4.32 -0.02
C GLY A 158 0.42 3.85 -0.29
N VAL A 159 0.18 3.22 -1.43
CA VAL A 159 -1.08 2.58 -1.82
C VAL A 159 -0.79 1.18 -2.37
N LEU A 160 -1.68 0.23 -2.08
CA LEU A 160 -1.55 -1.13 -2.63
C LEU A 160 -2.15 -1.18 -4.04
N PRO A 161 -1.59 -2.01 -4.95
CA PRO A 161 -2.09 -2.09 -6.34
C PRO A 161 -3.59 -2.37 -6.43
N GLU A 162 -4.07 -3.30 -5.60
CA GLU A 162 -5.47 -3.73 -5.56
C GLU A 162 -6.35 -2.89 -4.62
N GLU A 163 -5.81 -1.87 -3.96
CA GLU A 163 -6.56 -1.06 -2.99
C GLU A 163 -7.64 -0.24 -3.69
N LEU A 164 -8.90 -0.50 -3.33
CA LEU A 164 -10.04 0.33 -3.69
C LEU A 164 -10.41 1.19 -2.49
N ARG A 165 -10.80 2.44 -2.73
CA ARG A 165 -11.09 3.41 -1.68
C ARG A 165 -12.07 4.46 -2.16
N ASP A 166 -13.07 4.76 -1.34
CA ASP A 166 -14.02 5.84 -1.50
C ASP A 166 -13.58 7.14 -0.82
#